data_ba49f71267eca4ec4033bda5969f3b67
#
_entry.id   ba49f71267eca4ec4033bda5969f3b67
#
_cell.length_a   1.000
_cell.length_b   1.000
_cell.length_c   1.000
_cell.angle_alpha   90.00
_cell.angle_beta   90.00
_cell.angle_gamma   90.00
#
_symmetry.space_group_name_H-M   'P 1'
#
loop_
_entity.id
_entity.type
_entity.pdbx_description
1 polymer ?
#
loop_
_entity_poly.entity_id
_entity_poly.type
_entity_poly.pdbx_seq_one_letter_code
_entity_poly.pdbx_strand_id
1 'polypeptide(L)'
;MPRVAFTPQLQRFLDAPPRVVDGGTVRQALEAVFTANPRLRGYILDEHGRLRKHVTVFVDDAALADREGLSDTVGPEDDIYVLQALSGGASGARR
;
A
#
# COMPACT_ATOMS: atom_id res chain seq x y z
N MET A 1 -5.32 -1.45 15.98
CA MET A 1 -4.85 -0.54 14.92
C MET A 1 -3.99 -1.34 13.96
N PRO A 2 -4.38 -1.43 12.69
CA PRO A 2 -3.58 -2.19 11.74
C PRO A 2 -2.23 -1.55 11.48
N ARG A 3 -1.30 -2.36 11.00
CA ARG A 3 0.04 -1.90 10.71
C ARG A 3 0.22 -1.88 9.19
N VAL A 4 0.77 -0.77 8.68
CA VAL A 4 1.05 -0.62 7.25
C VAL A 4 2.55 -0.64 7.05
N ALA A 5 3.02 -1.52 6.17
CA ALA A 5 4.44 -1.63 5.84
C ALA A 5 4.63 -1.58 4.33
N PHE A 6 5.80 -1.19 3.90
CA PHE A 6 6.14 -1.02 2.49
C PHE A 6 7.38 -1.81 2.15
N THR A 7 7.61 -2.06 0.86
CA THR A 7 8.84 -2.72 0.44
C THR A 7 10.05 -1.90 0.87
N PRO A 8 11.20 -2.54 1.12
CA PRO A 8 12.38 -1.80 1.57
C PRO A 8 12.81 -0.68 0.64
N GLN A 9 12.64 -0.85 -0.66
CA GLN A 9 13.01 0.19 -1.61
C GLN A 9 12.14 1.42 -1.44
N LEU A 10 10.84 1.22 -1.27
CA LEU A 10 9.92 2.33 -1.07
C LEU A 10 10.17 2.99 0.28
N GLN A 11 10.49 2.21 1.29
CA GLN A 11 10.84 2.76 2.60
C GLN A 11 12.01 3.72 2.52
N ARG A 12 13.05 3.33 1.78
CA ARG A 12 14.24 4.18 1.65
C ARG A 12 13.99 5.40 0.76
N PHE A 13 13.31 5.16 -0.36
CA PHE A 13 13.13 6.20 -1.36
C PHE A 13 12.25 7.34 -0.86
N LEU A 14 11.22 7.00 -0.11
CA LEU A 14 10.24 7.99 0.36
C LEU A 14 10.22 8.14 1.87
N ASP A 15 11.21 7.56 2.56
CA ASP A 15 11.27 7.63 4.01
C ASP A 15 9.94 7.15 4.61
N ALA A 16 9.55 5.94 4.26
CA ALA A 16 8.26 5.38 4.62
C ALA A 16 8.41 4.17 5.56
N PRO A 17 8.71 4.41 6.85
CA PRO A 17 8.82 3.30 7.80
C PRO A 17 7.46 2.66 8.04
N PRO A 18 7.43 1.42 8.53
CA PRO A 18 6.17 0.82 8.93
C PRO A 18 5.45 1.67 9.97
N ARG A 19 4.14 1.71 9.88
CA ARG A 19 3.33 2.54 10.78
C ARG A 19 2.11 1.79 11.26
N VAL A 20 1.79 1.97 12.51
CA VAL A 20 0.50 1.54 13.07
C VAL A 20 -0.46 2.70 12.89
N VAL A 21 -1.61 2.45 12.28
CA VAL A 21 -2.56 3.51 11.95
C VAL A 21 -3.96 3.10 12.36
N ASP A 22 -4.84 4.08 12.43
CA ASP A 22 -6.24 3.85 12.72
C ASP A 22 -6.99 3.63 11.39
N GLY A 23 -7.91 2.68 11.38
CA GLY A 23 -8.70 2.43 10.18
C GLY A 23 -9.35 1.06 10.19
N GLY A 24 -10.55 0.98 9.64
CA GLY A 24 -11.29 -0.27 9.51
C GLY A 24 -11.31 -0.82 8.10
N THR A 25 -10.76 -0.08 7.14
CA THR A 25 -10.61 -0.54 5.76
C THR A 25 -9.21 -0.18 5.29
N VAL A 26 -8.81 -0.82 4.18
CA VAL A 26 -7.51 -0.51 3.58
C VAL A 26 -7.43 0.97 3.21
N ARG A 27 -8.51 1.52 2.65
CA ARG A 27 -8.52 2.95 2.30
C ARG A 27 -8.26 3.83 3.51
N GLN A 28 -8.97 3.59 4.60
CA GLN A 28 -8.79 4.40 5.80
C GLN A 28 -7.37 4.31 6.33
N ALA A 29 -6.82 3.10 6.36
CA ALA A 29 -5.46 2.91 6.86
C ALA A 29 -4.45 3.62 5.96
N LEU A 30 -4.59 3.49 4.65
CA LEU A 30 -3.66 4.15 3.74
C LEU A 30 -3.81 5.67 3.78
N GLU A 31 -5.02 6.19 3.91
CA GLU A 31 -5.20 7.63 4.01
C GLU A 31 -4.53 8.18 5.27
N ALA A 32 -4.55 7.43 6.36
CA ALA A 32 -3.84 7.85 7.57
C ALA A 32 -2.33 7.94 7.32
N VAL A 33 -1.78 6.98 6.57
CA VAL A 33 -0.36 7.01 6.21
C VAL A 33 -0.07 8.20 5.31
N PHE A 34 -0.93 8.48 4.34
CA PHE A 34 -0.72 9.59 3.40
C PHE A 34 -0.82 10.94 4.10
N THR A 35 -1.62 11.04 5.15
CA THR A 35 -1.67 12.25 5.95
C THR A 35 -0.32 12.53 6.59
N ALA A 36 0.33 11.49 7.08
CA ALA A 36 1.66 11.62 7.69
C ALA A 36 2.76 11.77 6.65
N ASN A 37 2.56 11.22 5.44
CA ASN A 37 3.57 11.28 4.39
C ASN A 37 2.88 11.45 3.03
N PRO A 38 2.52 12.69 2.68
CA PRO A 38 1.74 12.94 1.45
C PRO A 38 2.41 12.49 0.16
N ARG A 39 3.73 12.39 0.15
CA ARG A 39 4.46 11.96 -1.05
C ARG A 39 4.11 10.53 -1.47
N LEU A 40 3.74 9.70 -0.50
CA LEU A 40 3.39 8.31 -0.80
C LEU A 40 2.13 8.19 -1.64
N ARG A 41 1.20 9.11 -1.49
CA ARG A 41 -0.07 9.00 -2.19
C ARG A 41 0.11 8.89 -3.70
N GLY A 42 0.95 9.75 -4.26
CA GLY A 42 1.16 9.76 -5.71
C GLY A 42 1.88 8.54 -6.24
N TYR A 43 2.60 7.83 -5.38
CA TYR A 43 3.28 6.59 -5.77
C TYR A 43 2.36 5.39 -5.69
N ILE A 44 1.41 5.41 -4.78
CA ILE A 44 0.56 4.25 -4.50
C ILE A 44 -0.76 4.34 -5.26
N LEU A 45 -1.35 5.53 -5.32
CA LEU A 45 -2.66 5.74 -5.95
C LEU A 45 -2.52 6.60 -7.18
N ASP A 46 -3.41 6.37 -8.15
CA ASP A 46 -3.50 7.23 -9.32
C ASP A 46 -4.37 8.46 -9.00
N GLU A 47 -4.62 9.28 -10.01
CA GLU A 47 -5.37 10.52 -9.85
C GLU A 47 -6.82 10.28 -9.46
N HIS A 48 -7.32 9.06 -9.65
CA HIS A 48 -8.70 8.70 -9.29
C HIS A 48 -8.78 7.99 -7.95
N GLY A 49 -7.66 7.87 -7.24
CA GLY A 49 -7.64 7.21 -5.95
C GLY A 49 -7.63 5.70 -6.00
N ARG A 50 -7.33 5.11 -7.16
CA ARG A 50 -7.22 3.67 -7.33
C ARG A 50 -5.76 3.26 -7.27
N LEU A 51 -5.51 1.99 -6.93
CA LEU A 51 -4.13 1.50 -6.92
C LEU A 51 -3.53 1.57 -8.32
N ARG A 52 -2.29 2.02 -8.39
CA ARG A 52 -1.56 2.00 -9.64
C ARG A 52 -1.31 0.55 -10.07
N LYS A 53 -1.10 0.34 -11.38
CA LYS A 53 -0.97 -1.01 -11.94
C LYS A 53 0.14 -1.83 -11.30
N HIS A 54 1.24 -1.18 -10.96
CA HIS A 54 2.43 -1.87 -10.46
C HIS A 54 2.45 -1.93 -8.93
N VAL A 55 1.36 -1.56 -8.28
CA VAL A 55 1.26 -1.61 -6.83
C VAL A 55 0.30 -2.74 -6.44
N THR A 56 0.72 -3.55 -5.48
CA THR A 56 -0.09 -4.62 -4.93
C THR A 56 -0.15 -4.44 -3.43
N VAL A 57 -1.33 -4.67 -2.87
CA VAL A 57 -1.54 -4.57 -1.43
C VAL A 57 -2.02 -5.91 -0.92
N PHE A 58 -1.43 -6.37 0.16
CA PHE A 58 -1.87 -7.59 0.86
C PHE A 58 -2.37 -7.20 2.24
N VAL A 59 -3.46 -7.86 2.64
CA VAL A 59 -3.94 -7.79 4.02
C VAL A 59 -3.63 -9.16 4.61
N ASP A 60 -2.67 -9.22 5.50
CA ASP A 60 -2.07 -10.47 5.97
C ASP A 60 -1.56 -11.27 4.76
N ASP A 61 -2.15 -12.43 4.49
CA ASP A 61 -1.72 -13.27 3.38
C ASP A 61 -2.58 -13.14 2.14
N ALA A 62 -3.60 -12.30 2.17
CA ALA A 62 -4.58 -12.21 1.10
C ALA A 62 -4.38 -10.95 0.27
N ALA A 63 -4.34 -11.12 -1.05
CA ALA A 63 -4.26 -9.97 -1.93
C ALA A 63 -5.54 -9.16 -1.86
N LEU A 64 -5.39 -7.84 -2.01
CA LEU A 64 -6.52 -6.93 -1.96
C LEU A 64 -7.55 -7.28 -3.04
N ALA A 65 -8.81 -7.37 -2.65
CA ALA A 65 -9.88 -7.69 -3.58
C ALA A 65 -10.36 -6.46 -4.34
N ASP A 66 -10.48 -5.33 -3.66
CA ASP A 66 -11.01 -4.11 -4.26
C ASP A 66 -9.90 -3.12 -4.51
N ARG A 67 -9.27 -3.20 -5.69
CA ARG A 67 -8.16 -2.33 -6.05
C ARG A 67 -8.58 -0.91 -6.36
N GLU A 68 -9.86 -0.69 -6.63
CA GLU A 68 -10.36 0.63 -6.99
C GLU A 68 -10.84 1.40 -5.77
N GLY A 69 -11.69 0.81 -4.98
CA GLY A 69 -12.24 1.48 -3.81
C GLY A 69 -11.45 1.27 -2.54
N LEU A 70 -10.62 0.20 -2.52
CA LEU A 70 -9.83 -0.16 -1.34
C LEU A 70 -10.72 -0.38 -0.13
N SER A 71 -11.88 -1.00 -0.37
CA SER A 71 -12.90 -1.15 0.67
C SER A 71 -12.73 -2.42 1.51
N ASP A 72 -11.71 -3.22 1.21
CA ASP A 72 -11.45 -4.42 2.00
C ASP A 72 -11.32 -4.05 3.47
N THR A 73 -12.01 -4.80 4.33
CA THR A 73 -11.95 -4.52 5.77
C THR A 73 -10.66 -5.04 6.36
N VAL A 74 -10.19 -4.36 7.39
CA VAL A 74 -9.00 -4.78 8.13
C VAL A 74 -9.31 -4.79 9.61
N GLY A 75 -8.80 -5.81 10.30
CA GLY A 75 -8.93 -5.90 11.74
C GLY A 75 -7.82 -5.15 12.44
N PRO A 76 -7.95 -4.98 13.75
CA PRO A 76 -6.99 -4.17 14.53
C PRO A 76 -5.60 -4.77 14.60
N GLU A 77 -5.45 -6.06 14.29
CA GLU A 77 -4.13 -6.70 14.34
C GLU A 77 -3.65 -7.14 12.97
N ASP A 78 -4.33 -6.71 11.91
CA ASP A 78 -3.94 -7.09 10.56
C ASP A 78 -2.72 -6.29 10.10
N ASP A 79 -1.92 -6.93 9.27
CA ASP A 79 -0.80 -6.28 8.62
C ASP A 79 -1.19 -5.97 7.18
N ILE A 80 -1.04 -4.70 6.79
CA ILE A 80 -1.23 -4.27 5.42
C ILE A 80 0.14 -4.08 4.82
N TYR A 81 0.45 -4.83 3.77
CA TYR A 81 1.75 -4.76 3.14
C TYR A 81 1.62 -4.24 1.72
N VAL A 82 2.29 -3.13 1.43
CA VAL A 82 2.24 -2.46 0.15
C VAL A 82 3.51 -2.80 -0.62
N LEU A 83 3.35 -3.44 -1.77
CA LEU A 83 4.46 -3.81 -2.62
C LEU A 83 4.39 -3.03 -3.91
N GLN A 84 5.51 -2.51 -4.34
CA GLN A 84 5.59 -1.83 -5.62
C GLN A 84 6.59 -2.59 -6.48
N ALA A 85 6.12 -3.07 -7.63
CA ALA A 85 7.00 -3.73 -8.57
C ALA A 85 7.89 -2.71 -9.24
N LEU A 86 9.14 -3.04 -9.40
CA LEU A 86 10.05 -2.16 -10.11
C LEU A 86 9.74 -2.24 -11.61
N SER A 87 9.71 -1.09 -12.22
CA SER A 87 9.49 -1.05 -13.65
C SER A 87 10.69 -1.70 -14.35
N GLY A 88 10.39 -2.50 -15.29
CA GLY A 88 11.40 -3.20 -16.05
C GLY A 88 11.92 -4.35 -15.26
N GLY A 89 11.71 -4.39 -14.60
CA GLY A 89 12.26 -5.52 -14.21
C GLY A 89 11.52 -6.61 -14.41
N ALA A 90 11.53 -5.99 -14.52
CA ALA A 90 11.36 -6.58 -14.72
C ALA A 90 10.99 -7.30 -14.83
N SER A 91 10.92 -7.19 -14.95
CA SER A 91 10.80 -7.78 -15.30
C SER A 91 10.65 -8.52 -15.47
N GLY A 92 10.65 -8.51 -15.48
CA GLY A 92 10.68 -9.11 -15.93
C GLY A 92 10.62 -9.91 -15.99
N ALA A 93 10.55 -9.94 -16.13
CA ALA A 93 10.61 -10.59 -16.49
C ALA A 93 10.49 -11.52 -16.61
N ARG A 94 10.50 -11.61 -16.82
CA ARG A 94 10.51 -12.32 -17.23
C ARG A 94 10.47 -13.19 -17.34
N ARG A 95 10.42 -13.11 -17.47
CA ARG A 95 10.45 -13.64 -17.90
C ARG A 95 10.44 -14.27 -17.96
#